data_3e9e6fd41c8bbc7a8623746c116dc7a8
#
_entry.id   3e9e6fd41c8bbc7a8623746c116dc7a8
#
_cell.length_a   1.000
_cell.length_b   1.000
_cell.length_c   1.000
_cell.angle_alpha   90.00
_cell.angle_beta   90.00
_cell.angle_gamma   90.00
#
_symmetry.space_group_name_H-M   'P 1'
#
loop_
_entity.id
_entity.type
_entity.pdbx_description
1 polymer ?
#
loop_
_entity_poly.entity_id
_entity_poly.type
_entity_poly.pdbx_seq_one_letter_code
_entity_poly.pdbx_strand_id
1 'polypeptide(L)'
;MRSLFLFFCLFSFFAKSQYIQNISLLDVWKSDTLLTNSSNVRYSSCWGFERSNKEYAILGSTEGAHFFELSSDNKLNFIDFIPGRYISSQAITREYKTYRQFAYAVGDEGLSSLQIIDLSYLPDSVHLVNDLQNNLFGKTHNLFIDTTNALLYLCSVKPIVNGIDQSLIPLRVFSLADPVNPLLLWSGPSDIDEVHDIFVRDNLAILNCGYEGLRIYDFSQVNQPQLLSTLEVYPDQGYNHQGWLSPDNSTYVFADENAGLRIKKCSLNQDYSLTIENLFESSSKSFPKTPHNIQITNDFAFVAYYNDGLRIFDLRTAVPTEIAAFDTYSDISGETFSMWGAWGIYALYSSERIIVSDRKNGLFLFDFDRTRFLKSPPSSGFTLSPNPCYQAESVFINIPSSINRFSFQLFDANGKLLEEIEVENSSSYYFNLPYKSGVYFIHLQYTNYLNEAEYFIEKMVVI
;
A
#
# COMPACT_ATOMS: atom_id res chain seq x y z
N MET A 1 43.65 47.08 -26.73
CA MET A 1 43.18 45.72 -26.72
C MET A 1 42.62 45.41 -25.36
N ARG A 2 41.28 45.37 -25.19
CA ARG A 2 40.59 45.00 -23.95
C ARG A 2 40.07 43.57 -24.15
N SER A 3 40.64 42.61 -23.40
CA SER A 3 40.19 41.21 -23.38
C SER A 3 38.91 41.11 -22.57
N LEU A 4 37.84 40.70 -23.21
CA LEU A 4 36.56 40.36 -22.57
C LEU A 4 36.62 38.91 -22.09
N PHE A 5 36.68 38.70 -20.76
CA PHE A 5 36.54 37.35 -20.17
C PHE A 5 35.03 37.05 -20.02
N LEU A 6 34.53 36.14 -20.86
CA LEU A 6 33.20 35.55 -20.67
C LEU A 6 33.26 34.48 -19.58
N PHE A 7 32.61 34.76 -18.43
CA PHE A 7 32.37 33.75 -17.37
C PHE A 7 31.17 32.92 -17.81
N PHE A 8 31.40 31.67 -18.20
CA PHE A 8 30.34 30.69 -18.39
C PHE A 8 29.99 30.11 -17.00
N CYS A 9 28.88 30.58 -16.39
CA CYS A 9 28.28 29.88 -15.27
C CYS A 9 27.60 28.60 -15.77
N LEU A 10 28.25 27.47 -15.59
CA LEU A 10 27.63 26.14 -15.72
C LEU A 10 26.63 25.97 -14.53
N PHE A 11 25.36 26.26 -14.79
CA PHE A 11 24.29 25.80 -13.92
C PHE A 11 24.14 24.29 -14.14
N SER A 12 24.68 23.51 -13.19
CA SER A 12 24.38 22.07 -13.10
C SER A 12 22.92 21.94 -12.64
N PHE A 13 22.02 21.69 -13.58
CA PHE A 13 20.69 21.20 -13.25
C PHE A 13 20.87 19.76 -12.73
N PHE A 14 20.83 19.58 -11.44
CA PHE A 14 20.60 18.27 -10.85
C PHE A 14 19.15 17.88 -11.12
N ALA A 15 18.86 17.26 -12.25
CA ALA A 15 17.64 16.52 -12.42
C ALA A 15 17.71 15.33 -11.45
N LYS A 16 16.92 15.33 -10.37
CA LYS A 16 16.70 14.11 -9.60
C LYS A 16 16.10 13.09 -10.56
N SER A 17 16.80 11.99 -10.78
CA SER A 17 16.28 10.85 -11.53
C SER A 17 15.11 10.27 -10.73
N GLN A 18 13.95 10.12 -11.35
CA GLN A 18 12.82 9.39 -10.81
C GLN A 18 13.28 7.96 -10.48
N TYR A 19 13.06 7.51 -9.25
CA TYR A 19 13.44 6.14 -8.86
C TYR A 19 12.41 5.16 -9.41
N ILE A 20 12.83 4.28 -10.29
CA ILE A 20 12.01 3.25 -10.94
C ILE A 20 12.76 1.93 -10.87
N GLN A 21 12.10 0.90 -10.36
CA GLN A 21 12.63 -0.45 -10.24
C GLN A 21 11.55 -1.49 -10.56
N ASN A 22 11.80 -2.38 -11.51
CA ASN A 22 11.00 -3.57 -11.78
C ASN A 22 9.49 -3.35 -11.99
N ILE A 23 9.07 -2.18 -12.42
CA ILE A 23 7.68 -1.82 -12.70
C ILE A 23 7.61 -0.92 -13.93
N SER A 24 6.55 -1.02 -14.70
CA SER A 24 6.32 -0.21 -15.90
C SER A 24 5.16 0.75 -15.68
N LEU A 25 5.39 2.04 -15.90
CA LEU A 25 4.30 3.01 -15.98
C LEU A 25 3.61 2.85 -17.34
N LEU A 26 2.30 2.61 -17.32
CA LEU A 26 1.49 2.46 -18.52
C LEU A 26 0.82 3.76 -18.92
N ASP A 27 0.20 4.46 -17.96
CA ASP A 27 -0.48 5.72 -18.21
C ASP A 27 -0.60 6.57 -16.95
N VAL A 28 -0.87 7.88 -17.12
CA VAL A 28 -1.18 8.81 -16.04
C VAL A 28 -2.30 9.73 -16.47
N TRP A 29 -3.32 9.86 -15.63
CA TRP A 29 -4.34 10.88 -15.79
C TRP A 29 -4.27 11.93 -14.70
N LYS A 30 -4.30 13.21 -15.09
CA LYS A 30 -4.42 14.36 -14.19
C LYS A 30 -5.19 15.50 -14.83
N SER A 31 -5.73 16.37 -13.99
CA SER A 31 -6.37 17.62 -14.39
C SER A 31 -5.78 18.79 -13.59
N ASP A 32 -5.33 19.80 -14.28
CA ASP A 32 -4.79 21.02 -13.67
C ASP A 32 -5.88 22.05 -13.35
N THR A 33 -7.13 21.79 -13.74
CA THR A 33 -8.27 22.71 -13.54
C THR A 33 -9.02 22.48 -12.23
N LEU A 34 -8.79 21.36 -11.53
CA LEU A 34 -9.41 21.05 -10.26
C LEU A 34 -9.02 22.04 -9.17
N LEU A 35 -9.94 22.29 -8.23
CA LEU A 35 -9.66 23.08 -7.04
C LEU A 35 -8.48 22.52 -6.26
N THR A 36 -7.64 23.39 -5.73
CA THR A 36 -6.49 23.02 -4.91
C THR A 36 -6.46 23.79 -3.61
N ASN A 37 -5.94 23.17 -2.56
CA ASN A 37 -5.56 23.88 -1.35
C ASN A 37 -4.20 24.59 -1.50
N SER A 38 -3.74 25.24 -0.45
CA SER A 38 -2.45 25.95 -0.42
C SER A 38 -1.23 25.05 -0.68
N SER A 39 -1.40 23.74 -0.53
CA SER A 39 -0.34 22.73 -0.77
C SER A 39 -0.46 22.06 -2.13
N ASN A 40 -1.33 22.55 -3.02
CA ASN A 40 -1.61 21.99 -4.35
C ASN A 40 -2.15 20.54 -4.32
N VAL A 41 -2.82 20.13 -3.27
CA VAL A 41 -3.55 18.86 -3.21
C VAL A 41 -4.82 18.97 -4.05
N ARG A 42 -5.06 17.98 -4.94
CA ARG A 42 -6.21 17.88 -5.83
C ARG A 42 -6.96 16.57 -5.67
N TYR A 43 -6.25 15.49 -5.30
CA TYR A 43 -6.77 14.13 -5.35
C TYR A 43 -6.73 13.49 -3.97
N SER A 44 -7.52 12.44 -3.84
CA SER A 44 -7.61 11.59 -2.64
C SER A 44 -7.47 10.12 -3.04
N SER A 45 -8.29 9.24 -2.50
CA SER A 45 -8.20 7.81 -2.74
C SER A 45 -8.58 7.39 -4.16
N CYS A 46 -8.20 6.17 -4.51
CA CYS A 46 -8.70 5.48 -5.69
C CYS A 46 -9.27 4.11 -5.30
N TRP A 47 -10.16 3.61 -6.15
CA TRP A 47 -10.70 2.27 -6.04
C TRP A 47 -10.81 1.62 -7.42
N GLY A 48 -10.39 0.37 -7.54
CA GLY A 48 -10.53 -0.44 -8.74
C GLY A 48 -11.67 -1.44 -8.62
N PHE A 49 -12.29 -1.78 -9.73
CA PHE A 49 -13.31 -2.83 -9.80
C PHE A 49 -13.41 -3.41 -11.21
N GLU A 50 -14.05 -4.57 -11.31
CA GLU A 50 -14.29 -5.23 -12.58
C GLU A 50 -15.79 -5.42 -12.83
N ARG A 51 -16.19 -5.21 -14.09
CA ARG A 51 -17.56 -5.41 -14.53
C ARG A 51 -17.59 -5.82 -16.01
N SER A 52 -18.37 -6.86 -16.34
CA SER A 52 -18.53 -7.33 -17.72
C SER A 52 -17.18 -7.57 -18.44
N ASN A 53 -16.23 -8.19 -17.75
CA ASN A 53 -14.86 -8.48 -18.20
C ASN A 53 -14.04 -7.23 -18.59
N LYS A 54 -14.37 -6.10 -18.03
CA LYS A 54 -13.61 -4.86 -18.15
C LYS A 54 -13.19 -4.37 -16.76
N GLU A 55 -12.07 -3.68 -16.72
CA GLU A 55 -11.53 -3.08 -15.51
C GLU A 55 -11.80 -1.58 -15.49
N TYR A 56 -12.15 -1.09 -14.33
CA TYR A 56 -12.52 0.30 -14.11
C TYR A 56 -11.82 0.86 -12.88
N ALA A 57 -11.62 2.17 -12.86
CA ALA A 57 -11.09 2.90 -11.73
C ALA A 57 -12.01 4.08 -11.33
N ILE A 58 -12.05 4.36 -10.03
CA ILE A 58 -12.59 5.58 -9.46
C ILE A 58 -11.43 6.35 -8.86
N LEU A 59 -11.33 7.64 -9.15
CA LEU A 59 -10.39 8.57 -8.53
C LEU A 59 -11.14 9.68 -7.81
N GLY A 60 -10.85 9.86 -6.54
CA GLY A 60 -11.35 10.97 -5.75
C GLY A 60 -10.59 12.26 -6.02
N SER A 61 -11.33 13.37 -6.05
CA SER A 61 -10.76 14.71 -6.13
C SER A 61 -11.44 15.68 -5.16
N THR A 62 -10.90 16.88 -5.04
CA THR A 62 -11.51 17.99 -4.29
C THR A 62 -12.94 18.32 -4.76
N GLU A 63 -13.31 17.90 -5.96
CA GLU A 63 -14.61 18.19 -6.57
C GLU A 63 -15.56 16.98 -6.60
N GLY A 64 -15.05 15.74 -6.56
CA GLY A 64 -15.90 14.54 -6.62
C GLY A 64 -15.18 13.30 -7.10
N ALA A 65 -15.93 12.40 -7.72
CA ALA A 65 -15.49 11.10 -8.21
C ALA A 65 -15.33 11.09 -9.73
N HIS A 66 -14.16 10.74 -10.23
CA HIS A 66 -13.86 10.56 -11.65
C HIS A 66 -13.81 9.06 -11.97
N PHE A 67 -14.48 8.65 -13.05
CA PHE A 67 -14.60 7.26 -13.47
C PHE A 67 -13.80 7.01 -14.74
N PHE A 68 -13.10 5.88 -14.80
CA PHE A 68 -12.24 5.50 -15.91
C PHE A 68 -12.45 4.03 -16.29
N GLU A 69 -12.33 3.71 -17.59
CA GLU A 69 -12.07 2.37 -18.08
C GLU A 69 -10.54 2.18 -18.26
N LEU A 70 -10.02 1.08 -17.76
CA LEU A 70 -8.65 0.63 -18.06
C LEU A 70 -8.69 -0.16 -19.37
N SER A 71 -8.41 0.49 -20.47
CA SER A 71 -8.52 -0.10 -21.80
C SER A 71 -7.48 -1.19 -22.08
N SER A 72 -7.71 -1.98 -23.13
CA SER A 72 -6.79 -3.04 -23.55
C SER A 72 -5.46 -2.54 -24.10
N ASP A 73 -5.40 -1.28 -24.52
CA ASP A 73 -4.17 -0.60 -24.94
C ASP A 73 -3.47 0.13 -23.79
N ASN A 74 -3.81 -0.24 -22.54
CA ASN A 74 -3.21 0.25 -21.32
C ASN A 74 -3.39 1.76 -21.08
N LYS A 75 -4.59 2.29 -21.36
CA LYS A 75 -4.95 3.68 -21.14
C LYS A 75 -6.02 3.85 -20.07
N LEU A 76 -5.97 4.97 -19.37
CA LEU A 76 -7.01 5.46 -18.47
C LEU A 76 -8.01 6.30 -19.28
N ASN A 77 -9.03 5.66 -19.82
CA ASN A 77 -10.07 6.34 -20.58
C ASN A 77 -11.10 6.93 -19.63
N PHE A 78 -11.12 8.25 -19.52
CA PHE A 78 -12.12 8.97 -18.73
C PHE A 78 -13.53 8.70 -19.28
N ILE A 79 -14.45 8.32 -18.39
CA ILE A 79 -15.85 8.02 -18.70
C ILE A 79 -16.74 9.17 -18.26
N ASP A 80 -16.76 9.46 -16.94
CA ASP A 80 -17.73 10.36 -16.36
C ASP A 80 -17.24 10.94 -15.04
N PHE A 81 -17.95 11.94 -14.52
CA PHE A 81 -17.68 12.63 -13.28
C PHE A 81 -18.95 12.81 -12.45
N ILE A 82 -18.92 12.38 -11.20
CA ILE A 82 -19.98 12.66 -10.22
C ILE A 82 -19.48 13.70 -9.22
N PRO A 83 -20.10 14.88 -9.15
CA PRO A 83 -19.74 15.89 -8.17
C PRO A 83 -19.98 15.39 -6.74
N GLY A 84 -19.03 15.63 -5.85
CA GLY A 84 -19.20 15.38 -4.44
C GLY A 84 -20.24 16.35 -3.85
N ARG A 85 -20.98 15.93 -2.80
CA ARG A 85 -21.90 16.82 -2.13
C ARG A 85 -21.22 18.08 -1.57
N TYR A 86 -20.02 17.93 -1.03
CA TYR A 86 -19.17 19.04 -0.60
C TYR A 86 -18.01 19.22 -1.58
N ILE A 87 -18.01 20.33 -2.32
CA ILE A 87 -16.96 20.73 -3.27
C ILE A 87 -16.18 21.88 -2.66
N SER A 88 -14.88 21.68 -2.44
CA SER A 88 -14.01 22.68 -1.83
C SER A 88 -12.54 22.28 -2.04
N SER A 89 -11.64 23.24 -2.08
CA SER A 89 -10.19 22.99 -2.03
C SER A 89 -9.75 22.26 -0.75
N GLN A 90 -10.59 22.18 0.26
CA GLN A 90 -10.36 21.45 1.50
C GLN A 90 -11.00 20.06 1.51
N ALA A 91 -11.76 19.66 0.48
CA ALA A 91 -12.35 18.33 0.35
C ALA A 91 -11.29 17.36 -0.22
N ILE A 92 -10.33 16.96 0.62
CA ILE A 92 -9.12 16.23 0.24
C ILE A 92 -9.12 14.77 0.70
N THR A 93 -10.20 14.31 1.36
CA THR A 93 -10.37 12.95 1.85
C THR A 93 -11.68 12.39 1.31
N ARG A 94 -11.60 11.49 0.32
CA ARG A 94 -12.74 10.76 -0.24
C ARG A 94 -12.36 9.31 -0.41
N GLU A 95 -13.28 8.41 -0.04
CA GLU A 95 -13.09 6.97 -0.13
C GLU A 95 -14.22 6.30 -0.92
N TYR A 96 -13.89 5.19 -1.57
CA TYR A 96 -14.80 4.49 -2.48
C TYR A 96 -14.72 2.98 -2.29
N LYS A 97 -15.88 2.31 -2.35
CA LYS A 97 -15.99 0.86 -2.51
C LYS A 97 -17.15 0.53 -3.44
N THR A 98 -17.14 -0.68 -3.98
CA THR A 98 -18.19 -1.13 -4.90
C THR A 98 -18.89 -2.38 -4.38
N TYR A 99 -20.18 -2.47 -4.65
CA TYR A 99 -21.00 -3.64 -4.37
C TYR A 99 -22.06 -3.82 -5.46
N ARG A 100 -22.08 -4.97 -6.11
CA ARG A 100 -22.94 -5.25 -7.26
C ARG A 100 -22.75 -4.19 -8.36
N GLN A 101 -23.84 -3.49 -8.74
CA GLN A 101 -23.80 -2.42 -9.73
C GLN A 101 -23.66 -1.01 -9.12
N PHE A 102 -23.30 -0.89 -7.87
CA PHE A 102 -23.19 0.41 -7.22
C PHE A 102 -21.78 0.68 -6.70
N ALA A 103 -21.38 1.95 -6.81
CA ALA A 103 -20.27 2.50 -6.05
C ALA A 103 -20.83 3.33 -4.89
N TYR A 104 -20.13 3.26 -3.76
CA TYR A 104 -20.39 4.04 -2.55
C TYR A 104 -19.24 4.98 -2.33
N ALA A 105 -19.54 6.26 -2.11
CA ALA A 105 -18.57 7.31 -1.90
C ALA A 105 -18.83 8.05 -0.60
N VAL A 106 -17.79 8.28 0.18
CA VAL A 106 -17.82 9.08 1.41
C VAL A 106 -16.78 10.20 1.37
N GLY A 107 -16.86 11.13 2.29
CA GLY A 107 -15.86 12.19 2.49
C GLY A 107 -15.89 12.68 3.93
N ASP A 108 -14.76 13.16 4.42
CA ASP A 108 -14.57 13.53 5.83
C ASP A 108 -14.65 15.05 6.07
N GLU A 109 -14.83 15.86 5.03
CA GLU A 109 -14.86 17.31 5.18
C GLU A 109 -16.21 17.93 4.85
N GLY A 110 -16.46 19.07 5.48
CA GLY A 110 -17.60 19.94 5.21
C GLY A 110 -18.95 19.26 5.37
N LEU A 111 -19.88 19.52 4.47
CA LEU A 111 -21.22 18.93 4.48
C LEU A 111 -21.25 17.64 3.64
N SER A 112 -20.31 16.73 3.84
CA SER A 112 -20.25 15.45 3.14
C SER A 112 -21.42 14.52 3.46
N SER A 113 -21.53 13.44 2.70
CA SER A 113 -22.65 12.48 2.71
C SER A 113 -22.15 11.09 2.31
N LEU A 114 -23.05 10.11 2.38
CA LEU A 114 -22.89 8.86 1.64
C LEU A 114 -23.57 9.02 0.28
N GLN A 115 -22.80 9.00 -0.81
CA GLN A 115 -23.31 8.97 -2.16
C GLN A 115 -23.33 7.54 -2.71
N ILE A 116 -24.41 7.17 -3.41
CA ILE A 116 -24.59 5.86 -4.06
C ILE A 116 -24.73 6.11 -5.55
N ILE A 117 -23.86 5.50 -6.34
CA ILE A 117 -23.69 5.76 -7.77
C ILE A 117 -23.95 4.46 -8.53
N ASP A 118 -24.88 4.49 -9.49
CA ASP A 118 -25.19 3.35 -10.36
C ASP A 118 -24.16 3.23 -11.47
N LEU A 119 -23.53 2.06 -11.56
CA LEU A 119 -22.52 1.67 -12.53
C LEU A 119 -23.10 0.81 -13.69
N SER A 120 -24.43 0.62 -13.76
CA SER A 120 -25.04 -0.26 -14.76
C SER A 120 -24.95 0.28 -16.19
N TYR A 121 -24.69 1.56 -16.33
CA TYR A 121 -24.56 2.24 -17.63
C TYR A 121 -23.11 2.24 -18.17
N LEU A 122 -22.15 1.68 -17.43
CA LEU A 122 -20.78 1.53 -17.93
C LEU A 122 -20.74 0.69 -19.20
N PRO A 123 -19.90 1.03 -20.20
CA PRO A 123 -18.83 2.03 -20.15
C PRO A 123 -19.24 3.46 -20.55
N ASP A 124 -20.52 3.74 -20.78
CA ASP A 124 -20.95 5.02 -21.37
C ASP A 124 -21.06 6.13 -20.34
N SER A 125 -21.57 5.83 -19.14
CA SER A 125 -21.79 6.81 -18.07
C SER A 125 -21.96 6.13 -16.71
N VAL A 126 -22.07 6.95 -15.64
CA VAL A 126 -22.49 6.55 -14.29
C VAL A 126 -23.52 7.57 -13.75
N HIS A 127 -24.38 7.14 -12.81
CA HIS A 127 -25.48 8.00 -12.35
C HIS A 127 -25.58 8.04 -10.82
N LEU A 128 -25.63 9.24 -10.24
CA LEU A 128 -25.92 9.40 -8.81
C LEU A 128 -27.37 8.97 -8.55
N VAL A 129 -27.56 7.95 -7.71
CA VAL A 129 -28.87 7.40 -7.35
C VAL A 129 -29.36 7.94 -6.03
N ASN A 130 -28.44 8.08 -5.06
CA ASN A 130 -28.78 8.57 -3.73
C ASN A 130 -27.64 9.40 -3.14
N ASP A 131 -28.01 10.38 -2.30
CA ASP A 131 -27.07 11.29 -1.63
C ASP A 131 -27.57 11.54 -0.20
N LEU A 132 -27.10 10.69 0.73
CA LEU A 132 -27.65 10.54 2.07
C LEU A 132 -26.87 11.39 3.08
N GLN A 133 -27.57 12.39 3.67
CA GLN A 133 -27.08 13.20 4.77
C GLN A 133 -28.21 13.40 5.78
N ASN A 134 -28.08 12.84 6.97
CA ASN A 134 -29.10 12.88 8.03
C ASN A 134 -28.49 12.40 9.37
N ASN A 135 -29.34 12.01 10.33
CA ASN A 135 -28.88 11.47 11.61
C ASN A 135 -28.10 10.12 11.54
N LEU A 136 -28.04 9.49 10.36
CA LEU A 136 -27.27 8.27 10.13
C LEU A 136 -26.01 8.53 9.30
N PHE A 137 -26.03 9.52 8.42
CA PHE A 137 -25.00 9.79 7.44
C PHE A 137 -24.51 11.24 7.49
N GLY A 138 -23.25 11.43 7.23
CA GLY A 138 -22.59 12.73 7.19
C GLY A 138 -21.14 12.58 6.79
N LYS A 139 -20.24 13.27 7.49
CA LYS A 139 -18.81 13.04 7.33
C LYS A 139 -18.48 11.61 7.72
N THR A 140 -17.68 10.97 6.91
CA THR A 140 -17.25 9.58 7.12
C THR A 140 -15.82 9.47 6.60
N HIS A 141 -14.92 8.97 7.45
CA HIS A 141 -13.51 8.93 7.11
C HIS A 141 -13.22 7.83 6.08
N ASN A 142 -13.68 6.60 6.34
CA ASN A 142 -13.49 5.48 5.43
C ASN A 142 -14.73 4.58 5.38
N LEU A 143 -14.76 3.66 4.41
CA LEU A 143 -15.80 2.65 4.28
C LEU A 143 -15.21 1.33 3.83
N PHE A 144 -15.89 0.24 4.20
CA PHE A 144 -15.61 -1.09 3.68
C PHE A 144 -16.91 -1.84 3.39
N ILE A 145 -16.87 -2.83 2.51
CA ILE A 145 -18.04 -3.64 2.18
C ILE A 145 -17.69 -5.12 2.23
N ASP A 146 -18.33 -5.83 3.14
CA ASP A 146 -18.36 -7.30 3.10
C ASP A 146 -19.37 -7.70 2.00
N THR A 147 -18.83 -8.00 0.83
CA THR A 147 -19.66 -8.31 -0.34
C THR A 147 -20.37 -9.67 -0.22
N THR A 148 -19.86 -10.59 0.59
CA THR A 148 -20.46 -11.90 0.85
C THR A 148 -21.74 -11.74 1.66
N ASN A 149 -21.71 -10.92 2.70
CA ASN A 149 -22.82 -10.75 3.64
C ASN A 149 -23.68 -9.51 3.37
N ALA A 150 -23.35 -8.75 2.32
CA ALA A 150 -24.06 -7.50 1.95
C ALA A 150 -24.09 -6.50 3.11
N LEU A 151 -22.93 -6.26 3.74
CA LEU A 151 -22.78 -5.33 4.85
C LEU A 151 -21.85 -4.17 4.48
N LEU A 152 -22.30 -2.95 4.75
CA LEU A 152 -21.52 -1.72 4.61
C LEU A 152 -21.07 -1.25 5.99
N TYR A 153 -19.77 -1.07 6.14
CA TYR A 153 -19.10 -0.54 7.32
C TYR A 153 -18.65 0.89 7.03
N LEU A 154 -19.07 1.85 7.88
CA LEU A 154 -18.67 3.24 7.81
C LEU A 154 -17.86 3.62 9.03
N CYS A 155 -16.60 4.04 8.82
CA CYS A 155 -15.63 4.35 9.86
C CYS A 155 -15.66 5.84 10.21
N SER A 156 -15.56 6.16 11.50
CA SER A 156 -15.46 7.52 12.04
C SER A 156 -16.55 8.44 11.50
N VAL A 157 -17.80 8.05 11.75
CA VAL A 157 -18.97 8.76 11.22
C VAL A 157 -19.35 9.95 12.11
N LYS A 158 -19.45 11.13 11.53
CA LYS A 158 -20.10 12.32 12.12
C LYS A 158 -21.37 12.63 11.35
N PRO A 159 -22.53 12.19 11.82
CA PRO A 159 -23.80 12.50 11.16
C PRO A 159 -24.00 14.01 11.06
N ILE A 160 -24.71 14.45 10.03
CA ILE A 160 -25.04 15.87 9.84
C ILE A 160 -26.54 16.05 9.85
N VAL A 161 -27.04 16.77 10.85
CA VAL A 161 -28.47 17.09 11.01
C VAL A 161 -28.65 18.59 10.92
N ASN A 162 -29.48 19.04 9.96
CA ASN A 162 -29.72 20.48 9.71
C ASN A 162 -28.42 21.29 9.52
N GLY A 163 -27.40 20.71 8.87
CA GLY A 163 -26.12 21.33 8.62
C GLY A 163 -25.17 21.37 9.83
N ILE A 164 -25.47 20.64 10.92
CA ILE A 164 -24.68 20.61 12.15
C ILE A 164 -24.10 19.21 12.35
N ASP A 165 -22.78 19.14 12.54
CA ASP A 165 -22.07 17.90 12.88
C ASP A 165 -22.56 17.36 14.23
N GLN A 166 -22.85 16.09 14.28
CA GLN A 166 -23.12 15.36 15.52
C GLN A 166 -21.85 14.74 16.08
N SER A 167 -21.96 14.11 17.25
CA SER A 167 -20.83 13.39 17.88
C SER A 167 -20.31 12.29 16.96
N LEU A 168 -19.01 12.08 16.99
CA LEU A 168 -18.36 11.00 16.26
C LEU A 168 -18.85 9.65 16.77
N ILE A 169 -19.09 8.74 15.83
CA ILE A 169 -19.40 7.34 16.08
C ILE A 169 -18.30 6.52 15.43
N PRO A 170 -17.56 5.70 16.19
CA PRO A 170 -16.38 5.01 15.68
C PRO A 170 -16.69 4.13 14.46
N LEU A 171 -17.79 3.35 14.51
CA LEU A 171 -18.19 2.47 13.41
C LEU A 171 -19.71 2.35 13.34
N ARG A 172 -20.22 2.37 12.12
CA ARG A 172 -21.61 2.01 11.80
C ARG A 172 -21.66 0.90 10.77
N VAL A 173 -22.55 -0.07 11.00
CA VAL A 173 -22.75 -1.21 10.10
C VAL A 173 -24.18 -1.18 9.57
N PHE A 174 -24.30 -1.25 8.24
CA PHE A 174 -25.56 -1.20 7.52
C PHE A 174 -25.78 -2.44 6.68
N SER A 175 -27.02 -2.89 6.55
CA SER A 175 -27.41 -3.86 5.55
C SER A 175 -27.51 -3.23 4.17
N LEU A 176 -26.95 -3.89 3.16
CA LEU A 176 -27.11 -3.60 1.75
C LEU A 176 -28.07 -4.60 1.07
N ALA A 177 -29.02 -5.19 1.80
CA ALA A 177 -30.10 -6.00 1.22
C ALA A 177 -30.89 -5.19 0.18
N ASP A 178 -31.17 -3.92 0.47
CA ASP A 178 -31.48 -2.87 -0.51
C ASP A 178 -30.23 -1.98 -0.69
N PRO A 179 -29.52 -2.11 -1.81
CA PRO A 179 -28.25 -1.40 -2.01
C PRO A 179 -28.37 0.11 -2.07
N VAL A 180 -29.54 0.65 -2.40
CA VAL A 180 -29.76 2.10 -2.52
C VAL A 180 -30.36 2.74 -1.27
N ASN A 181 -30.85 1.91 -0.33
CA ASN A 181 -31.39 2.35 0.96
C ASN A 181 -30.75 1.57 2.11
N PRO A 182 -29.49 1.82 2.48
CA PRO A 182 -28.79 1.10 3.54
C PRO A 182 -29.53 1.20 4.89
N LEU A 183 -29.80 0.04 5.53
CA LEU A 183 -30.47 -0.05 6.82
C LEU A 183 -29.46 -0.21 7.95
N LEU A 184 -29.44 0.69 8.93
CA LEU A 184 -28.58 0.60 10.10
C LEU A 184 -28.88 -0.67 10.91
N LEU A 185 -27.85 -1.47 11.17
CA LEU A 185 -27.91 -2.69 11.98
C LEU A 185 -27.19 -2.51 13.31
N TRP A 186 -26.07 -1.78 13.34
CA TRP A 186 -25.26 -1.63 14.54
C TRP A 186 -24.44 -0.32 14.53
N SER A 187 -24.12 0.18 15.73
CA SER A 187 -23.21 1.31 15.97
C SER A 187 -22.37 1.05 17.20
N GLY A 188 -21.07 1.31 17.11
CA GLY A 188 -20.11 1.12 18.19
C GLY A 188 -18.70 0.85 17.63
N PRO A 189 -17.77 0.28 18.39
CA PRO A 189 -17.86 0.09 19.84
C PRO A 189 -17.83 1.44 20.58
N SER A 190 -18.27 1.45 21.86
CA SER A 190 -18.37 2.67 22.67
C SER A 190 -17.18 2.92 23.60
N ASP A 191 -16.21 2.04 23.58
CA ASP A 191 -15.02 2.02 24.44
C ASP A 191 -13.73 2.39 23.71
N ILE A 192 -13.86 2.91 22.48
CA ILE A 192 -12.77 3.49 21.69
C ILE A 192 -13.20 4.84 21.12
N ASP A 193 -12.23 5.68 20.80
CA ASP A 193 -12.49 7.03 20.29
C ASP A 193 -12.84 7.02 18.81
N GLU A 194 -12.16 6.17 18.00
CA GLU A 194 -12.37 6.11 16.56
C GLU A 194 -12.06 4.73 15.96
N VAL A 195 -12.61 4.45 14.80
CA VAL A 195 -12.11 3.45 13.84
C VAL A 195 -11.70 4.21 12.59
N HIS A 196 -10.38 4.25 12.33
CA HIS A 196 -9.83 4.98 11.20
C HIS A 196 -10.11 4.25 9.89
N ASP A 197 -9.77 2.96 9.84
CA ASP A 197 -10.01 2.08 8.70
C ASP A 197 -10.43 0.68 9.19
N ILE A 198 -10.93 -0.15 8.30
CA ILE A 198 -11.39 -1.50 8.61
C ILE A 198 -11.16 -2.42 7.40
N PHE A 199 -10.69 -3.63 7.67
CA PHE A 199 -10.76 -4.72 6.71
C PHE A 199 -11.82 -5.73 7.14
N VAL A 200 -12.70 -6.16 6.21
CA VAL A 200 -13.72 -7.16 6.52
C VAL A 200 -13.75 -8.26 5.46
N ARG A 201 -13.82 -9.49 5.91
CA ARG A 201 -14.07 -10.66 5.05
C ARG A 201 -14.85 -11.71 5.82
N ASP A 202 -15.97 -12.18 5.24
CA ASP A 202 -16.79 -13.27 5.79
C ASP A 202 -17.14 -13.07 7.27
N ASN A 203 -17.61 -11.88 7.63
CA ASN A 203 -17.94 -11.41 8.98
C ASN A 203 -16.74 -11.17 9.92
N LEU A 204 -15.52 -11.58 9.57
CA LEU A 204 -14.33 -11.23 10.33
C LEU A 204 -13.91 -9.81 9.99
N ALA A 205 -13.90 -8.93 10.99
CA ALA A 205 -13.55 -7.52 10.86
C ALA A 205 -12.29 -7.19 11.68
N ILE A 206 -11.31 -6.58 11.03
CA ILE A 206 -10.08 -6.08 11.68
C ILE A 206 -10.13 -4.56 11.61
N LEU A 207 -10.26 -3.92 12.77
CA LEU A 207 -10.43 -2.49 12.95
C LEU A 207 -9.09 -1.84 13.26
N ASN A 208 -8.71 -0.82 12.48
CA ASN A 208 -7.57 0.04 12.73
C ASN A 208 -8.05 1.26 13.54
N CYS A 209 -7.66 1.34 14.82
CA CYS A 209 -8.24 2.25 15.80
C CYS A 209 -7.28 3.38 16.22
N GLY A 210 -6.52 3.94 15.28
CA GLY A 210 -5.60 5.04 15.58
C GLY A 210 -4.61 4.70 16.69
N TYR A 211 -4.48 5.54 17.70
CA TYR A 211 -3.56 5.31 18.82
C TYR A 211 -3.98 4.18 19.78
N GLU A 212 -5.17 3.61 19.61
CA GLU A 212 -5.67 2.49 20.41
C GLU A 212 -5.32 1.11 19.81
N GLY A 213 -4.62 1.09 18.65
CA GLY A 213 -4.13 -0.12 18.00
C GLY A 213 -5.21 -0.84 17.18
N LEU A 214 -5.28 -2.17 17.30
CA LEU A 214 -6.15 -3.03 16.50
C LEU A 214 -7.18 -3.75 17.36
N ARG A 215 -8.38 -3.95 16.79
CA ARG A 215 -9.41 -4.80 17.36
C ARG A 215 -9.98 -5.74 16.31
N ILE A 216 -10.21 -6.98 16.68
CA ILE A 216 -10.77 -8.01 15.78
C ILE A 216 -12.14 -8.44 16.31
N TYR A 217 -13.14 -8.34 15.43
CA TYR A 217 -14.53 -8.66 15.75
C TYR A 217 -15.08 -9.74 14.81
N ASP A 218 -15.98 -10.56 15.35
CA ASP A 218 -16.89 -11.40 14.59
C ASP A 218 -18.27 -10.70 14.46
N PHE A 219 -18.67 -10.41 13.24
CA PHE A 219 -19.97 -9.82 12.88
C PHE A 219 -20.97 -10.87 12.36
N SER A 220 -20.79 -12.16 12.62
CA SER A 220 -21.78 -13.20 12.27
C SER A 220 -23.15 -12.92 12.89
N GLN A 221 -23.18 -12.28 14.04
CA GLN A 221 -24.36 -11.69 14.67
C GLN A 221 -24.22 -10.17 14.66
N VAL A 222 -24.55 -9.53 13.51
CA VAL A 222 -24.22 -8.13 13.23
C VAL A 222 -24.77 -7.12 14.27
N ASN A 223 -25.88 -7.42 14.93
CA ASN A 223 -26.48 -6.58 15.98
C ASN A 223 -25.86 -6.82 17.39
N GLN A 224 -25.01 -7.83 17.54
CA GLN A 224 -24.28 -8.16 18.76
C GLN A 224 -22.89 -8.71 18.40
N PRO A 225 -22.01 -7.92 17.74
CA PRO A 225 -20.70 -8.39 17.31
C PRO A 225 -19.85 -8.77 18.53
N GLN A 226 -19.02 -9.80 18.37
CA GLN A 226 -18.15 -10.30 19.42
C GLN A 226 -16.73 -9.82 19.21
N LEU A 227 -16.14 -9.18 20.23
CA LEU A 227 -14.71 -8.90 20.25
C LEU A 227 -13.96 -10.23 20.45
N LEU A 228 -13.11 -10.58 19.48
CA LEU A 228 -12.31 -11.80 19.48
C LEU A 228 -10.93 -11.57 20.08
N SER A 229 -10.26 -10.50 19.69
CA SER A 229 -8.92 -10.16 20.17
C SER A 229 -8.61 -8.68 20.01
N THR A 230 -7.52 -8.23 20.67
CA THR A 230 -6.95 -6.87 20.55
C THR A 230 -5.44 -6.94 20.38
N LEU A 231 -4.87 -5.93 19.72
CA LEU A 231 -3.43 -5.68 19.67
C LEU A 231 -3.20 -4.19 19.97
N GLU A 232 -3.13 -3.87 21.27
CA GLU A 232 -3.07 -2.49 21.76
C GLU A 232 -1.63 -1.98 21.93
N VAL A 233 -0.67 -2.87 22.15
CA VAL A 233 0.75 -2.54 22.34
C VAL A 233 1.61 -3.40 21.44
N TYR A 234 2.44 -2.77 20.60
CA TYR A 234 3.32 -3.45 19.66
C TYR A 234 4.55 -2.63 19.29
N PRO A 235 5.60 -3.25 18.73
CA PRO A 235 6.81 -2.53 18.30
C PRO A 235 6.51 -1.47 17.23
N ASP A 236 7.20 -0.33 17.32
CA ASP A 236 7.01 0.81 16.41
C ASP A 236 5.52 1.26 16.32
N GLN A 237 4.84 1.28 17.45
CA GLN A 237 3.45 1.71 17.52
C GLN A 237 3.33 3.21 17.30
N GLY A 238 2.38 3.59 16.47
CA GLY A 238 1.98 4.94 16.19
C GLY A 238 0.48 5.06 15.99
N TYR A 239 0.06 5.87 15.03
CA TYR A 239 -1.33 5.99 14.61
C TYR A 239 -1.68 4.84 13.68
N ASN A 240 -2.32 3.81 14.22
CA ASN A 240 -2.73 2.61 13.49
C ASN A 240 -3.74 2.97 12.40
N HIS A 241 -3.26 2.97 11.14
CA HIS A 241 -3.94 3.62 10.04
C HIS A 241 -4.78 2.64 9.21
N GLN A 242 -4.13 1.67 8.58
CA GLN A 242 -4.78 0.79 7.62
C GLN A 242 -4.02 -0.53 7.48
N GLY A 243 -4.73 -1.61 7.18
CA GLY A 243 -4.15 -2.90 6.90
C GLY A 243 -4.99 -3.77 5.98
N TRP A 244 -4.41 -4.87 5.54
CA TRP A 244 -5.06 -5.82 4.63
C TRP A 244 -4.74 -7.26 4.99
N LEU A 245 -5.75 -8.14 4.92
CA LEU A 245 -5.62 -9.58 5.17
C LEU A 245 -5.38 -10.32 3.86
N SER A 246 -4.44 -11.28 3.86
CA SER A 246 -4.15 -12.13 2.71
C SER A 246 -5.37 -12.98 2.29
N PRO A 247 -5.45 -13.38 1.00
CA PRO A 247 -6.55 -14.21 0.50
C PRO A 247 -6.74 -15.53 1.26
N ASP A 248 -5.67 -16.13 1.76
CA ASP A 248 -5.68 -17.38 2.55
C ASP A 248 -5.97 -17.18 4.05
N ASN A 249 -6.22 -15.93 4.48
CA ASN A 249 -6.46 -15.53 5.86
C ASN A 249 -5.28 -15.80 6.83
N SER A 250 -4.07 -16.01 6.35
CA SER A 250 -2.92 -16.33 7.20
C SER A 250 -2.13 -15.10 7.66
N THR A 251 -2.05 -14.09 6.81
CA THR A 251 -1.17 -12.93 6.99
C THR A 251 -1.96 -11.63 6.98
N TYR A 252 -1.77 -10.80 7.99
CA TYR A 252 -2.25 -9.41 8.04
C TYR A 252 -1.09 -8.45 8.00
N VAL A 253 -1.12 -7.51 7.08
CA VAL A 253 -0.10 -6.45 6.97
C VAL A 253 -0.74 -5.12 7.25
N PHE A 254 -0.16 -4.33 8.15
CA PHE A 254 -0.69 -3.01 8.49
C PHE A 254 0.40 -1.94 8.66
N ALA A 255 0.00 -0.69 8.51
CA ALA A 255 0.85 0.47 8.72
C ALA A 255 0.29 1.41 9.78
N ASP A 256 1.20 2.08 10.49
CA ASP A 256 0.92 3.28 11.26
C ASP A 256 1.32 4.50 10.43
N GLU A 257 0.43 5.49 10.34
CA GLU A 257 0.63 6.71 9.54
C GLU A 257 1.51 7.72 10.28
N ASN A 258 2.69 7.29 10.67
CA ASN A 258 3.68 8.16 11.28
C ASN A 258 5.01 8.07 10.56
N ALA A 259 5.66 9.21 10.44
CA ALA A 259 6.95 9.31 9.77
C ALA A 259 8.02 8.43 10.44
N GLY A 260 8.67 7.57 9.65
CA GLY A 260 9.75 6.71 10.10
C GLY A 260 9.31 5.45 10.82
N LEU A 261 8.02 5.15 10.92
CA LEU A 261 7.54 3.88 11.48
C LEU A 261 7.46 2.81 10.39
N ARG A 262 7.84 1.58 10.77
CA ARG A 262 7.87 0.43 9.87
C ARG A 262 6.49 -0.22 9.75
N ILE A 263 6.24 -0.82 8.59
CA ILE A 263 5.07 -1.66 8.33
C ILE A 263 5.21 -2.97 9.12
N LYS A 264 4.10 -3.51 9.62
CA LYS A 264 4.03 -4.74 10.40
C LYS A 264 3.47 -5.87 9.55
N LYS A 265 4.21 -6.98 9.48
CA LYS A 265 3.71 -8.26 8.97
C LYS A 265 3.34 -9.15 10.13
N CYS A 266 2.09 -9.63 10.16
CA CYS A 266 1.55 -10.46 11.24
C CYS A 266 1.00 -11.76 10.73
N SER A 267 1.11 -12.82 11.54
CA SER A 267 0.28 -14.02 11.42
C SER A 267 -1.06 -13.81 12.10
N LEU A 268 -2.16 -14.20 11.46
CA LEU A 268 -3.46 -14.33 12.09
C LEU A 268 -3.59 -15.76 12.67
N ASN A 269 -3.64 -15.87 13.99
CA ASN A 269 -3.68 -17.15 14.70
C ASN A 269 -5.10 -17.74 14.69
N GLN A 270 -5.22 -19.02 15.08
CA GLN A 270 -6.51 -19.73 15.15
C GLN A 270 -7.47 -19.15 16.20
N ASP A 271 -6.95 -18.49 17.23
CA ASP A 271 -7.72 -17.76 18.25
C ASP A 271 -8.01 -16.31 17.86
N TYR A 272 -7.77 -15.96 16.59
CA TYR A 272 -7.89 -14.62 16.02
C TYR A 272 -6.94 -13.57 16.60
N SER A 273 -5.95 -13.95 17.42
CA SER A 273 -4.89 -13.01 17.82
C SER A 273 -3.93 -12.75 16.65
N LEU A 274 -3.29 -11.57 16.66
CA LEU A 274 -2.24 -11.22 15.72
C LEU A 274 -0.86 -11.34 16.38
N THR A 275 0.05 -12.08 15.76
CA THR A 275 1.46 -12.14 16.14
C THR A 275 2.28 -11.37 15.13
N ILE A 276 2.97 -10.29 15.55
CA ILE A 276 3.90 -9.56 14.68
C ILE A 276 5.13 -10.43 14.46
N GLU A 277 5.37 -10.80 13.22
CA GLU A 277 6.52 -11.62 12.83
C GLU A 277 7.68 -10.76 12.38
N ASN A 278 7.37 -9.65 11.68
CA ASN A 278 8.41 -8.81 11.13
C ASN A 278 7.97 -7.35 10.98
N LEU A 279 8.98 -6.48 10.93
CA LEU A 279 8.88 -5.07 10.62
C LEU A 279 9.68 -4.78 9.37
N PHE A 280 9.11 -4.06 8.40
CA PHE A 280 9.78 -3.72 7.16
C PHE A 280 9.44 -2.32 6.67
N GLU A 281 10.27 -1.76 5.82
CA GLU A 281 10.09 -0.41 5.30
C GLU A 281 10.66 -0.26 3.88
N SER A 282 10.34 0.84 3.22
CA SER A 282 10.94 1.24 1.94
C SER A 282 12.47 1.30 2.03
N SER A 283 13.15 0.78 1.01
CA SER A 283 14.61 0.88 0.86
C SER A 283 15.09 2.29 0.47
N SER A 284 14.16 3.22 0.18
CA SER A 284 14.45 4.61 -0.15
C SER A 284 15.32 5.26 0.93
N LYS A 285 16.18 6.18 0.50
CA LYS A 285 16.98 7.03 1.39
C LYS A 285 16.25 8.33 1.75
N SER A 286 15.03 8.55 1.24
CA SER A 286 14.22 9.69 1.63
C SER A 286 13.83 9.63 3.11
N PHE A 287 13.71 10.78 3.74
CA PHE A 287 13.25 10.90 5.12
C PHE A 287 12.40 12.17 5.24
N PRO A 288 11.26 12.11 5.92
CA PRO A 288 10.65 10.95 6.55
C PRO A 288 9.92 10.04 5.55
N LYS A 289 9.87 8.73 5.82
CA LYS A 289 9.09 7.73 5.09
C LYS A 289 7.79 7.50 5.85
N THR A 290 6.65 7.61 5.19
CA THR A 290 5.34 7.39 5.82
C THR A 290 4.52 6.48 4.93
N PRO A 291 4.26 5.23 5.34
CA PRO A 291 3.33 4.36 4.62
C PRO A 291 1.90 4.86 4.81
N HIS A 292 1.06 4.69 3.81
CA HIS A 292 -0.36 5.04 3.85
C HIS A 292 -1.23 3.80 3.60
N ASN A 293 -1.69 3.56 2.39
CA ASN A 293 -2.57 2.44 2.10
C ASN A 293 -1.82 1.20 1.60
N ILE A 294 -2.28 0.03 2.04
CA ILE A 294 -1.70 -1.27 1.74
C ILE A 294 -2.78 -2.19 1.17
N GLN A 295 -2.44 -2.93 0.14
CA GLN A 295 -3.16 -4.12 -0.29
C GLN A 295 -2.18 -5.28 -0.43
N ILE A 296 -2.60 -6.49 -0.07
CA ILE A 296 -1.75 -7.68 -0.20
C ILE A 296 -2.43 -8.81 -0.97
N THR A 297 -1.60 -9.59 -1.64
CA THR A 297 -1.90 -10.97 -2.03
C THR A 297 -1.22 -11.93 -1.04
N ASN A 298 -1.23 -13.24 -1.31
CA ASN A 298 -0.46 -14.17 -0.47
C ASN A 298 1.06 -13.92 -0.59
N ASP A 299 1.50 -13.40 -1.73
CA ASP A 299 2.92 -13.31 -2.08
C ASP A 299 3.49 -11.89 -2.00
N PHE A 300 2.67 -10.86 -2.17
CA PHE A 300 3.14 -9.48 -2.33
C PHE A 300 2.34 -8.48 -1.50
N ALA A 301 3.04 -7.48 -0.95
CA ALA A 301 2.43 -6.26 -0.43
C ALA A 301 2.64 -5.09 -1.39
N PHE A 302 1.57 -4.39 -1.70
CA PHE A 302 1.52 -3.19 -2.51
C PHE A 302 1.20 -2.02 -1.58
N VAL A 303 2.09 -1.03 -1.55
CA VAL A 303 2.02 0.07 -0.58
C VAL A 303 2.08 1.41 -1.29
N ALA A 304 1.07 2.24 -1.05
CA ALA A 304 1.13 3.67 -1.33
C ALA A 304 1.91 4.33 -0.18
N TYR A 305 3.08 4.91 -0.49
CA TYR A 305 4.07 5.31 0.51
C TYR A 305 4.32 6.83 0.48
N TYR A 306 3.28 7.64 0.34
CA TYR A 306 3.37 9.08 0.19
C TYR A 306 4.52 9.51 -0.74
N ASN A 307 5.50 10.27 -0.23
CA ASN A 307 6.63 10.80 -1.01
C ASN A 307 7.49 9.73 -1.67
N ASP A 308 7.49 8.52 -1.14
CA ASP A 308 8.23 7.41 -1.74
C ASP A 308 7.48 6.77 -2.91
N GLY A 309 6.18 7.12 -3.13
CA GLY A 309 5.39 6.62 -4.24
C GLY A 309 4.88 5.20 -4.00
N LEU A 310 4.86 4.38 -5.07
CA LEU A 310 4.49 2.96 -5.02
C LEU A 310 5.69 2.12 -4.59
N ARG A 311 5.48 1.24 -3.61
CA ARG A 311 6.45 0.23 -3.15
C ARG A 311 5.81 -1.15 -3.16
N ILE A 312 6.52 -2.15 -3.68
CA ILE A 312 6.06 -3.54 -3.72
C ILE A 312 7.08 -4.42 -2.99
N PHE A 313 6.57 -5.22 -2.05
CA PHE A 313 7.39 -6.11 -1.22
C PHE A 313 7.01 -7.57 -1.46
N ASP A 314 8.02 -8.42 -1.48
CA ASP A 314 7.86 -9.88 -1.47
C ASP A 314 7.59 -10.35 -0.04
N LEU A 315 6.39 -10.90 0.21
CA LEU A 315 5.97 -11.40 1.52
C LEU A 315 6.36 -12.86 1.78
N ARG A 316 6.84 -13.58 0.77
CA ARG A 316 7.26 -14.99 0.88
C ARG A 316 8.53 -15.16 1.70
N THR A 317 9.28 -14.07 1.86
CA THR A 317 10.48 -14.04 2.69
C THR A 317 10.14 -13.81 4.16
N ALA A 318 10.99 -14.31 5.07
CA ALA A 318 10.83 -14.09 6.51
C ALA A 318 10.76 -12.58 6.81
N VAL A 319 11.70 -11.79 6.28
CA VAL A 319 11.63 -10.33 6.28
C VAL A 319 11.19 -9.86 4.91
N PRO A 320 10.02 -9.19 4.77
CA PRO A 320 9.57 -8.70 3.48
C PRO A 320 10.62 -7.79 2.82
N THR A 321 10.95 -8.08 1.55
CA THR A 321 11.95 -7.34 0.79
C THR A 321 11.31 -6.52 -0.32
N GLU A 322 11.74 -5.25 -0.48
CA GLU A 322 11.30 -4.42 -1.60
C GLU A 322 11.83 -4.98 -2.92
N ILE A 323 10.92 -5.26 -3.84
CA ILE A 323 11.23 -5.86 -5.15
C ILE A 323 10.90 -4.97 -6.32
N ALA A 324 9.99 -4.00 -6.13
CA ALA A 324 9.65 -3.02 -7.14
C ALA A 324 9.28 -1.68 -6.51
N ALA A 325 9.53 -0.61 -7.24
CA ALA A 325 9.27 0.74 -6.78
C ALA A 325 9.05 1.72 -7.93
N PHE A 326 8.19 2.71 -7.70
CA PHE A 326 8.01 3.85 -8.58
C PHE A 326 7.72 5.11 -7.77
N ASP A 327 8.53 6.15 -7.94
CA ASP A 327 8.31 7.45 -7.32
C ASP A 327 7.26 8.24 -8.13
N THR A 328 6.05 8.39 -7.58
CA THR A 328 4.97 9.16 -8.20
C THR A 328 5.10 10.67 -7.96
N TYR A 329 5.94 11.05 -6.98
CA TYR A 329 6.09 12.42 -6.52
C TYR A 329 7.57 12.81 -6.42
N SER A 330 8.14 13.29 -7.52
CA SER A 330 9.50 13.84 -7.53
C SER A 330 9.50 15.29 -7.07
N ASP A 331 9.53 15.54 -5.76
CA ASP A 331 9.69 16.90 -5.25
C ASP A 331 11.14 17.37 -5.35
N ILE A 332 11.35 18.42 -6.14
CA ILE A 332 12.63 19.13 -6.27
C ILE A 332 12.76 20.27 -5.25
N SER A 333 11.72 20.57 -4.46
CA SER A 333 11.69 21.75 -3.55
C SER A 333 12.49 21.55 -2.28
N GLY A 334 12.86 20.31 -1.94
CA GLY A 334 13.60 20.02 -0.69
C GLY A 334 12.76 20.10 0.59
N GLU A 335 11.43 20.11 0.47
CA GLU A 335 10.54 20.04 1.64
C GLU A 335 10.74 18.69 2.36
N THR A 336 11.12 18.77 3.63
CA THR A 336 11.57 17.61 4.41
C THR A 336 10.44 16.82 5.05
N PHE A 337 9.19 17.31 5.02
CA PHE A 337 8.03 16.66 5.60
C PHE A 337 6.80 16.93 4.76
N SER A 338 6.25 15.88 4.16
CA SER A 338 4.96 16.02 3.49
C SER A 338 4.20 14.69 3.45
N MET A 339 2.92 14.75 3.75
CA MET A 339 1.94 13.72 3.42
C MET A 339 1.46 13.92 1.96
N TRP A 340 2.42 14.13 1.04
CA TRP A 340 2.18 14.30 -0.40
C TRP A 340 2.64 13.06 -1.14
N GLY A 341 2.12 12.85 -2.35
CA GLY A 341 2.48 11.71 -3.16
C GLY A 341 1.42 10.61 -3.14
N ALA A 342 1.85 9.34 -3.19
CA ALA A 342 0.97 8.19 -3.28
C ALA A 342 0.10 8.04 -2.04
N TRP A 343 -1.23 7.99 -2.24
CA TRP A 343 -2.24 7.85 -1.18
C TRP A 343 -2.99 6.52 -1.26
N GLY A 344 -3.83 6.38 -2.30
CA GLY A 344 -4.64 5.20 -2.51
C GLY A 344 -3.96 4.21 -3.46
N ILE A 345 -4.29 2.95 -3.30
CA ILE A 345 -3.79 1.88 -4.16
C ILE A 345 -4.89 0.85 -4.43
N TYR A 346 -4.92 0.32 -5.65
CA TYR A 346 -5.67 -0.88 -5.97
C TYR A 346 -4.83 -1.79 -6.87
N ALA A 347 -4.55 -3.00 -6.38
CA ALA A 347 -3.65 -3.97 -7.00
C ALA A 347 -4.30 -5.36 -7.19
N LEU A 348 -5.65 -5.43 -7.20
CA LEU A 348 -6.41 -6.69 -7.18
C LEU A 348 -7.17 -6.96 -8.47
N TYR A 349 -6.81 -6.30 -9.59
CA TYR A 349 -7.37 -6.62 -10.90
C TYR A 349 -6.95 -8.01 -11.36
N SER A 350 -7.82 -8.67 -12.12
CA SER A 350 -7.52 -9.97 -12.74
C SER A 350 -6.38 -9.90 -13.76
N SER A 351 -6.16 -8.72 -14.38
CA SER A 351 -5.01 -8.46 -15.26
C SER A 351 -3.70 -8.22 -14.52
N GLU A 352 -3.71 -8.17 -13.17
CA GLU A 352 -2.58 -7.81 -12.32
C GLU A 352 -2.10 -6.37 -12.44
N ARG A 353 -2.78 -5.51 -13.23
CA ARG A 353 -2.50 -4.08 -13.29
C ARG A 353 -2.70 -3.43 -11.92
N ILE A 354 -2.02 -2.31 -11.71
CA ILE A 354 -2.06 -1.57 -10.44
C ILE A 354 -2.44 -0.13 -10.74
N ILE A 355 -3.35 0.44 -9.96
CA ILE A 355 -3.57 1.89 -9.96
C ILE A 355 -3.12 2.47 -8.62
N VAL A 356 -2.56 3.68 -8.68
CA VAL A 356 -2.16 4.47 -7.52
C VAL A 356 -2.67 5.89 -7.70
N SER A 357 -3.36 6.42 -6.71
CA SER A 357 -3.67 7.85 -6.66
C SER A 357 -2.54 8.60 -5.97
N ASP A 358 -2.10 9.68 -6.60
CA ASP A 358 -1.17 10.65 -6.03
C ASP A 358 -1.89 11.95 -5.73
N ARG A 359 -1.73 12.49 -4.53
CA ARG A 359 -2.47 13.67 -4.04
C ARG A 359 -2.33 14.92 -4.94
N LYS A 360 -1.24 15.00 -5.71
CA LYS A 360 -0.94 16.14 -6.61
C LYS A 360 -0.91 15.77 -8.09
N ASN A 361 -0.51 14.52 -8.40
CA ASN A 361 -0.17 14.12 -9.77
C ASN A 361 -1.25 13.25 -10.44
N GLY A 362 -2.33 12.88 -9.74
CA GLY A 362 -3.48 12.21 -10.32
C GLY A 362 -3.47 10.70 -10.17
N LEU A 363 -3.98 10.00 -11.17
CA LEU A 363 -4.10 8.55 -11.20
C LEU A 363 -3.04 7.95 -12.10
N PHE A 364 -2.25 7.04 -11.54
CA PHE A 364 -1.22 6.29 -12.23
C PHE A 364 -1.70 4.87 -12.51
N LEU A 365 -1.39 4.35 -13.68
CA LEU A 365 -1.63 2.96 -14.08
C LEU A 365 -0.29 2.27 -14.32
N PHE A 366 -0.09 1.12 -13.69
CA PHE A 366 1.15 0.35 -13.78
C PHE A 366 0.92 -1.09 -14.22
N ASP A 367 1.97 -1.65 -14.81
CA ASP A 367 2.16 -3.09 -15.01
C ASP A 367 3.30 -3.60 -14.12
N PHE A 368 3.06 -4.70 -13.42
CA PHE A 368 4.04 -5.38 -12.59
C PHE A 368 4.02 -6.88 -12.91
N ASP A 369 5.09 -7.38 -13.54
CA ASP A 369 5.22 -8.79 -13.88
C ASP A 369 5.43 -9.66 -12.64
N ARG A 370 4.33 -10.04 -11.99
CA ARG A 370 4.32 -10.94 -10.81
C ARG A 370 4.93 -12.30 -11.15
N THR A 371 4.70 -12.79 -12.38
CA THR A 371 5.15 -14.11 -12.82
C THR A 371 6.67 -14.23 -12.80
N ARG A 372 7.38 -13.14 -13.10
CA ARG A 372 8.84 -13.07 -13.03
C ARG A 372 9.34 -13.35 -11.62
N PHE A 373 8.67 -12.79 -10.60
CA PHE A 373 9.05 -12.96 -9.20
C PHE A 373 8.58 -14.30 -8.63
N LEU A 374 7.41 -14.78 -9.02
CA LEU A 374 6.89 -16.08 -8.58
C LEU A 374 7.72 -17.26 -9.11
N LYS A 375 8.33 -17.14 -10.29
CA LYS A 375 9.24 -18.14 -10.85
C LYS A 375 10.65 -18.10 -10.24
N SER A 376 11.02 -16.99 -9.64
CA SER A 376 12.25 -16.87 -8.89
C SER A 376 12.02 -17.37 -7.47
N PRO A 377 12.94 -18.12 -6.87
CA PRO A 377 12.87 -18.38 -5.44
C PRO A 377 12.75 -17.01 -4.72
N PRO A 378 12.01 -16.91 -3.61
CA PRO A 378 11.94 -15.69 -2.84
C PRO A 378 13.36 -15.22 -2.55
N SER A 379 13.60 -13.90 -2.66
CA SER A 379 14.91 -13.37 -2.31
C SER A 379 15.19 -13.81 -0.89
N SER A 380 16.26 -14.53 -0.68
CA SER A 380 16.58 -15.20 0.60
C SER A 380 16.76 -14.23 1.78
N GLY A 381 16.63 -12.93 1.53
CA GLY A 381 16.95 -11.88 2.50
C GLY A 381 18.47 -11.76 2.77
N PHE A 382 19.28 -12.58 2.11
CA PHE A 382 20.72 -12.38 2.10
C PHE A 382 21.06 -11.16 1.24
N THR A 383 21.94 -10.31 1.71
CA THR A 383 22.50 -9.21 0.92
C THR A 383 24.00 -9.25 0.93
N LEU A 384 24.59 -9.04 -0.24
CA LEU A 384 26.02 -9.03 -0.45
C LEU A 384 26.53 -7.60 -0.63
N SER A 385 27.53 -7.17 0.17
CA SER A 385 28.07 -5.81 0.05
C SER A 385 29.56 -5.77 0.43
N PRO A 386 30.38 -5.01 -0.29
CA PRO A 386 30.08 -4.36 -1.56
C PRO A 386 29.99 -5.34 -2.74
N ASN A 387 29.17 -5.04 -3.74
CA ASN A 387 29.14 -5.76 -5.01
C ASN A 387 28.76 -4.79 -6.13
N PRO A 388 29.66 -4.41 -7.06
CA PRO A 388 31.04 -4.91 -7.18
C PRO A 388 31.97 -4.49 -6.03
N CYS A 389 33.09 -5.22 -5.88
CA CYS A 389 34.13 -5.01 -4.86
C CYS A 389 35.51 -4.92 -5.50
N TYR A 390 36.48 -4.35 -4.77
CA TYR A 390 37.87 -4.30 -5.21
C TYR A 390 38.64 -5.49 -4.69
N GLN A 391 39.77 -5.79 -5.34
CA GLN A 391 40.70 -6.84 -4.89
C GLN A 391 41.13 -6.58 -3.45
N ALA A 392 41.21 -7.66 -2.65
CA ALA A 392 41.56 -7.65 -1.23
C ALA A 392 40.59 -6.86 -0.32
N GLU A 393 39.44 -6.46 -0.84
CA GLU A 393 38.35 -5.87 -0.03
C GLU A 393 37.62 -6.99 0.71
N SER A 394 37.20 -6.70 1.94
CA SER A 394 36.32 -7.60 2.69
C SER A 394 34.89 -7.45 2.19
N VAL A 395 34.26 -8.55 1.83
CA VAL A 395 32.85 -8.62 1.45
C VAL A 395 32.07 -9.25 2.59
N PHE A 396 30.93 -8.72 2.88
CA PHE A 396 30.06 -9.27 3.91
C PHE A 396 28.69 -9.67 3.33
N ILE A 397 28.15 -10.72 3.89
CA ILE A 397 26.80 -11.20 3.64
C ILE A 397 26.00 -10.92 4.90
N ASN A 398 24.93 -10.12 4.79
CA ASN A 398 23.92 -10.04 5.83
C ASN A 398 23.06 -11.31 5.79
N ILE A 399 22.80 -11.85 6.95
CA ILE A 399 22.07 -13.10 7.13
C ILE A 399 20.74 -12.77 7.80
N PRO A 400 19.60 -13.19 7.23
CA PRO A 400 18.31 -13.05 7.88
C PRO A 400 18.31 -13.68 9.27
N SER A 401 17.70 -13.01 10.24
CA SER A 401 17.63 -13.47 11.63
C SER A 401 16.91 -14.82 11.82
N SER A 402 16.13 -15.23 10.82
CA SER A 402 15.45 -16.53 10.77
C SER A 402 16.38 -17.69 10.42
N ILE A 403 17.63 -17.43 10.00
CA ILE A 403 18.60 -18.44 9.57
C ILE A 403 19.69 -18.55 10.62
N ASN A 404 19.73 -19.69 11.29
CA ASN A 404 20.72 -19.96 12.32
C ASN A 404 21.96 -20.74 11.81
N ARG A 405 21.82 -21.41 10.66
CA ARG A 405 22.88 -22.20 10.06
C ARG A 405 22.78 -22.19 8.54
N PHE A 406 23.92 -22.02 7.85
CA PHE A 406 24.04 -22.13 6.40
C PHE A 406 25.40 -22.62 5.99
N SER A 407 25.46 -23.29 4.83
CA SER A 407 26.73 -23.61 4.13
C SER A 407 27.04 -22.51 3.12
N PHE A 408 28.22 -21.93 3.22
CA PHE A 408 28.75 -20.95 2.27
C PHE A 408 29.70 -21.63 1.32
N GLN A 409 29.51 -21.45 0.02
CA GLN A 409 30.39 -21.93 -1.04
C GLN A 409 30.71 -20.81 -2.01
N LEU A 410 31.98 -20.66 -2.37
CA LEU A 410 32.44 -19.69 -3.36
C LEU A 410 33.00 -20.42 -4.58
N PHE A 411 32.55 -20.04 -5.77
CA PHE A 411 32.98 -20.62 -7.03
C PHE A 411 33.62 -19.55 -7.94
N ASP A 412 34.57 -19.94 -8.77
CA ASP A 412 35.03 -19.11 -9.88
C ASP A 412 34.08 -19.16 -11.08
N ALA A 413 34.36 -18.35 -12.11
CA ALA A 413 33.56 -18.28 -13.33
C ALA A 413 33.47 -19.61 -14.12
N ASN A 414 34.35 -20.58 -13.86
CA ASN A 414 34.36 -21.89 -14.48
C ASN A 414 33.61 -22.95 -13.64
N GLY A 415 33.05 -22.55 -12.51
CA GLY A 415 32.37 -23.47 -11.59
C GLY A 415 33.29 -24.24 -10.66
N LYS A 416 34.55 -23.84 -10.54
CA LYS A 416 35.50 -24.47 -9.60
C LYS A 416 35.20 -23.91 -8.20
N LEU A 417 34.99 -24.82 -7.24
CA LEU A 417 34.86 -24.48 -5.83
C LEU A 417 36.18 -23.94 -5.30
N LEU A 418 36.14 -22.76 -4.70
CA LEU A 418 37.29 -22.06 -4.12
C LEU A 418 37.28 -22.12 -2.61
N GLU A 419 36.13 -22.03 -1.99
CA GLU A 419 35.95 -22.03 -0.53
C GLU A 419 34.62 -22.68 -0.17
N GLU A 420 34.59 -23.39 0.97
CA GLU A 420 33.39 -23.97 1.57
C GLU A 420 33.51 -23.90 3.10
N ILE A 421 32.44 -23.36 3.72
CA ILE A 421 32.39 -23.15 5.17
C ILE A 421 30.97 -23.32 5.69
N GLU A 422 30.82 -23.92 6.88
CA GLU A 422 29.59 -23.92 7.65
C GLU A 422 29.60 -22.75 8.62
N VAL A 423 28.52 -21.97 8.62
CA VAL A 423 28.32 -20.80 9.49
C VAL A 423 27.12 -21.02 10.37
N GLU A 424 27.25 -20.80 11.69
CA GLU A 424 26.20 -20.96 12.67
C GLU A 424 26.05 -19.71 13.54
N ASN A 425 24.81 -19.38 13.91
CA ASN A 425 24.44 -18.32 14.87
C ASN A 425 25.09 -16.96 14.57
N SER A 426 25.12 -16.56 13.29
CA SER A 426 25.69 -15.29 12.88
C SER A 426 24.66 -14.46 12.11
N SER A 427 24.59 -13.18 12.40
CA SER A 427 23.78 -12.21 11.64
C SER A 427 24.51 -11.65 10.40
N SER A 428 25.79 -11.95 10.25
CA SER A 428 26.60 -11.58 9.10
C SER A 428 27.79 -12.51 8.96
N TYR A 429 28.25 -12.73 7.73
CA TYR A 429 29.44 -13.47 7.44
C TYR A 429 30.40 -12.61 6.60
N TYR A 430 31.66 -12.55 7.00
CA TYR A 430 32.73 -11.83 6.32
C TYR A 430 33.67 -12.80 5.66
N PHE A 431 34.01 -12.55 4.40
CA PHE A 431 35.07 -13.26 3.72
C PHE A 431 35.97 -12.30 2.95
N ASN A 432 37.23 -12.64 2.85
CA ASN A 432 38.21 -11.87 2.12
C ASN A 432 38.36 -12.46 0.73
N LEU A 433 38.24 -11.60 -0.26
CA LEU A 433 38.50 -12.01 -1.63
C LEU A 433 40.01 -12.06 -1.85
N PRO A 434 40.60 -13.24 -2.04
CA PRO A 434 42.03 -13.37 -2.21
C PRO A 434 42.48 -13.02 -3.61
N TYR A 435 41.60 -12.53 -4.57
CA TYR A 435 41.76 -13.01 -5.90
C TYR A 435 41.65 -11.93 -6.96
N LYS A 436 41.95 -12.34 -8.18
CA LYS A 436 42.04 -11.55 -9.41
C LYS A 436 40.68 -10.95 -9.76
N SER A 437 40.73 -9.81 -10.46
CA SER A 437 39.53 -9.25 -11.11
C SER A 437 38.82 -10.34 -11.91
N GLY A 438 37.50 -10.41 -11.75
CA GLY A 438 36.71 -11.46 -12.39
C GLY A 438 35.31 -11.59 -11.83
N VAL A 439 34.62 -12.62 -12.29
CA VAL A 439 33.25 -12.98 -11.84
C VAL A 439 33.36 -14.22 -10.96
N TYR A 440 32.69 -14.17 -9.83
CA TYR A 440 32.56 -15.25 -8.86
C TYR A 440 31.10 -15.53 -8.58
N PHE A 441 30.76 -16.71 -8.09
CA PHE A 441 29.42 -17.09 -7.66
C PHE A 441 29.47 -17.55 -6.22
N ILE A 442 28.58 -16.96 -5.42
CA ILE A 442 28.35 -17.35 -4.04
C ILE A 442 27.13 -18.24 -4.02
N HIS A 443 27.25 -19.37 -3.35
CA HIS A 443 26.19 -20.33 -3.15
C HIS A 443 26.00 -20.51 -1.65
N LEU A 444 24.82 -20.17 -1.13
CA LEU A 444 24.45 -20.42 0.26
C LEU A 444 23.35 -21.48 0.26
N GLN A 445 23.57 -22.52 1.05
CA GLN A 445 22.56 -23.54 1.33
C GLN A 445 22.17 -23.43 2.78
N TYR A 446 20.88 -23.34 3.07
CA TYR A 446 20.34 -23.22 4.42
C TYR A 446 19.04 -24.00 4.56
N THR A 447 18.61 -24.19 5.79
CA THR A 447 17.31 -24.81 6.09
C THR A 447 16.35 -23.72 6.54
N ASN A 448 15.20 -23.63 5.88
CA ASN A 448 14.14 -22.69 6.26
C ASN A 448 13.41 -23.13 7.54
N TYR A 449 12.50 -22.32 8.03
CA TYR A 449 11.70 -22.61 9.24
C TYR A 449 10.77 -23.82 9.10
N LEU A 450 10.53 -24.31 7.87
CA LEU A 450 9.79 -25.54 7.58
C LEU A 450 10.68 -26.79 7.54
N ASN A 451 11.99 -26.65 7.84
CA ASN A 451 13.03 -27.67 7.70
C ASN A 451 13.25 -28.12 6.23
N GLU A 452 12.96 -27.26 5.27
CA GLU A 452 13.28 -27.51 3.86
C GLU A 452 14.61 -26.88 3.49
N ALA A 453 15.39 -27.56 2.64
CA ALA A 453 16.63 -27.02 2.13
C ALA A 453 16.36 -25.95 1.07
N GLU A 454 16.89 -24.77 1.28
CA GLU A 454 16.85 -23.65 0.34
C GLU A 454 18.24 -23.20 -0.09
N TYR A 455 18.28 -22.49 -1.21
CA TYR A 455 19.52 -22.06 -1.82
C TYR A 455 19.42 -20.58 -2.19
N PHE A 456 20.51 -19.85 -1.92
CA PHE A 456 20.74 -18.50 -2.44
C PHE A 456 21.97 -18.52 -3.32
N ILE A 457 21.87 -17.98 -4.54
CA ILE A 457 22.98 -17.86 -5.48
C ILE A 457 23.11 -16.41 -5.90
N GLU A 458 24.29 -15.84 -5.68
CA GLU A 458 24.55 -14.45 -6.07
C GLU A 458 25.83 -14.36 -6.90
N LYS A 459 25.79 -13.49 -7.91
CA LYS A 459 26.94 -13.16 -8.74
C LYS A 459 27.71 -12.02 -8.09
N MET A 460 28.97 -12.21 -7.89
CA MET A 460 29.90 -11.22 -7.37
C MET A 460 30.88 -10.78 -8.46
N VAL A 461 31.13 -9.47 -8.55
CA VAL A 461 32.09 -8.90 -9.50
C VAL A 461 33.23 -8.27 -8.73
N VAL A 462 34.47 -8.74 -9.00
CA VAL A 462 35.73 -8.19 -8.46
C VAL A 462 36.41 -7.35 -9.55
N ILE A 463 36.66 -6.08 -9.24
CA ILE A 463 37.27 -5.09 -10.15
C ILE A 463 38.76 -4.98 -9.87
#